data_085a98874f62eda60c63c9c16c83a7f9
#
_entry.id   085a98874f62eda60c63c9c16c83a7f9
#
_cell.length_a   1.000
_cell.length_b   1.000
_cell.length_c   1.000
_cell.angle_alpha   90.00
_cell.angle_beta   90.00
_cell.angle_gamma   90.00
#
_symmetry.space_group_name_H-M   'P 1'
#
loop_
_entity.id
_entity.type
_entity.pdbx_description
1 polymer ?
#
loop_
_entity_poly.entity_id
_entity_poly.type
_entity_poly.pdbx_seq_one_letter_code
_entity_poly.pdbx_strand_id
1 'polypeptide(L)'
;MKKSLIAAAVVAALPAFAQAQTNVTMYGIVDASVNVIDLGDNSRNALIIGHGTQSTSRWGVRGSEDLGGGLKAVFQLEAGIANDTGAHDAQFFQRTAQVGLQGGFGTIKIGRGYTPAFRMHGTWDALSYGLFNNLLTATVPIAAGGADTAVTRFSNGIYYDSPSFGGITVNAAYASGETTDEALERSAGEGWDISIGYKGGPLHIGGYYEQTKDAVANETERFGIGGGYDFGAFRLVAGYSEREEDGFDKYSAASIGGVMKLGTGSIHAQVIRLGNDNLPDADATAFALAYVHPLSKRTNLYAHFGTTRNDDNGTFGMRTGAESFLADAPGSDVKGFGVGIRHVF
;
A
#
# COMPACT_ATOMS: atom_id res chain seq x y z
N MET A 1 54.58 7.72 -40.82
CA MET A 1 54.05 8.65 -39.83
C MET A 1 52.49 8.94 -39.93
N LYS A 2 51.88 8.95 -41.11
CA LYS A 2 50.41 9.25 -41.24
C LYS A 2 49.46 8.10 -40.79
N LYS A 3 49.93 6.84 -40.81
CA LYS A 3 49.10 5.68 -40.38
C LYS A 3 49.01 5.51 -38.86
N SER A 4 49.99 5.96 -38.11
CA SER A 4 50.01 5.94 -36.64
C SER A 4 49.14 7.02 -36.00
N LEU A 5 48.94 8.14 -36.67
CA LEU A 5 48.06 9.22 -36.20
C LEU A 5 46.57 8.86 -36.35
N ILE A 6 46.22 8.07 -37.38
CA ILE A 6 44.82 7.60 -37.57
C ILE A 6 44.46 6.54 -36.50
N ALA A 7 45.43 5.65 -36.16
CA ALA A 7 45.20 4.66 -35.09
C ALA A 7 45.05 5.30 -33.73
N ALA A 8 45.79 6.36 -33.41
CA ALA A 8 45.65 7.13 -32.16
C ALA A 8 44.33 7.91 -32.11
N ALA A 9 43.85 8.44 -33.22
CA ALA A 9 42.57 9.14 -33.29
C ALA A 9 41.35 8.20 -33.13
N VAL A 10 41.48 6.95 -33.65
CA VAL A 10 40.42 5.93 -33.47
C VAL A 10 40.35 5.43 -32.02
N VAL A 11 41.49 5.31 -31.33
CA VAL A 11 41.50 4.92 -29.88
C VAL A 11 41.00 6.06 -28.99
N ALA A 12 41.22 7.31 -29.37
CA ALA A 12 40.69 8.48 -28.64
C ALA A 12 39.18 8.74 -28.88
N ALA A 13 38.61 8.13 -29.93
CA ALA A 13 37.17 8.20 -30.24
C ALA A 13 36.35 7.03 -29.66
N LEU A 14 36.97 6.11 -28.93
CA LEU A 14 36.22 5.15 -28.12
C LEU A 14 35.54 5.95 -27.01
N PRO A 15 34.19 5.93 -26.92
CA PRO A 15 33.53 6.55 -25.79
C PRO A 15 34.18 5.94 -24.55
N ALA A 16 34.67 6.78 -23.64
CA ALA A 16 34.97 6.36 -22.29
C ALA A 16 33.67 5.75 -21.81
N PHE A 17 33.58 4.44 -21.72
CA PHE A 17 32.50 3.78 -21.00
C PHE A 17 32.64 4.32 -19.60
N ALA A 18 31.87 5.39 -19.29
CA ALA A 18 31.63 5.77 -17.92
C ALA A 18 31.25 4.45 -17.26
N GLN A 19 31.98 4.01 -16.27
CA GLN A 19 31.62 2.81 -15.52
C GLN A 19 30.27 3.16 -14.92
N ALA A 20 29.20 2.75 -15.60
CA ALA A 20 27.84 2.90 -15.10
C ALA A 20 27.81 2.20 -13.74
N GLN A 21 27.76 2.99 -12.68
CA GLN A 21 27.74 2.44 -11.33
C GLN A 21 26.36 1.80 -11.12
N THR A 22 26.26 0.52 -11.47
CA THR A 22 25.06 -0.28 -11.22
C THR A 22 24.99 -0.59 -9.74
N ASN A 23 23.96 -0.13 -9.08
CA ASN A 23 23.71 -0.43 -7.68
C ASN A 23 22.51 -1.39 -7.59
N VAL A 24 22.74 -2.60 -7.10
CA VAL A 24 21.70 -3.60 -6.85
C VAL A 24 21.65 -3.89 -5.34
N THR A 25 20.48 -3.78 -4.77
CA THR A 25 20.25 -3.99 -3.33
C THR A 25 19.17 -5.05 -3.15
N MET A 26 19.47 -6.08 -2.39
CA MET A 26 18.47 -6.98 -1.82
C MET A 26 17.96 -6.40 -0.52
N TYR A 27 16.66 -6.48 -0.28
CA TYR A 27 16.00 -5.97 0.91
C TYR A 27 14.81 -6.85 1.28
N GLY A 28 14.32 -6.72 2.51
CA GLY A 28 13.12 -7.42 2.92
C GLY A 28 12.63 -7.07 4.32
N ILE A 29 11.47 -7.63 4.63
CA ILE A 29 10.81 -7.56 5.95
C ILE A 29 10.34 -8.96 6.30
N VAL A 30 10.61 -9.39 7.51
CA VAL A 30 9.97 -10.56 8.13
C VAL A 30 9.25 -10.07 9.39
N ASP A 31 7.95 -10.33 9.43
CA ASP A 31 7.04 -9.89 10.47
C ASP A 31 6.16 -11.05 10.88
N ALA A 32 6.23 -11.45 12.15
CA ALA A 32 5.46 -12.56 12.71
C ALA A 32 4.79 -12.13 14.01
N SER A 33 3.57 -12.60 14.23
CA SER A 33 2.78 -12.30 15.42
C SER A 33 2.01 -13.51 15.93
N VAL A 34 1.57 -13.37 17.17
CA VAL A 34 0.56 -14.26 17.77
C VAL A 34 -0.65 -13.37 18.06
N ASN A 35 -1.78 -13.69 17.45
CA ASN A 35 -3.02 -12.94 17.54
C ASN A 35 -4.13 -13.81 18.13
N VAL A 36 -4.93 -13.23 19.01
CA VAL A 36 -6.21 -13.79 19.47
C VAL A 36 -7.32 -12.94 18.88
N ILE A 37 -8.19 -13.56 18.10
CA ILE A 37 -9.28 -12.91 17.37
C ILE A 37 -10.62 -13.48 17.83
N ASP A 38 -11.55 -12.59 18.09
CA ASP A 38 -12.95 -12.84 18.32
C ASP A 38 -13.75 -12.26 17.14
N LEU A 39 -14.45 -13.11 16.40
CA LEU A 39 -15.19 -12.72 15.18
C LEU A 39 -16.67 -12.44 15.46
N GLY A 40 -17.11 -12.59 16.69
CA GLY A 40 -18.49 -12.36 17.11
C GLY A 40 -19.12 -13.55 17.86
N ASP A 41 -20.45 -13.53 17.99
CA ASP A 41 -21.18 -14.35 18.94
C ASP A 41 -21.21 -15.86 18.61
N ASN A 42 -21.00 -16.26 17.35
CA ASN A 42 -21.11 -17.64 16.88
C ASN A 42 -19.75 -18.33 16.68
N SER A 43 -18.66 -17.58 16.73
CA SER A 43 -17.31 -18.08 16.47
C SER A 43 -16.55 -18.36 17.75
N ARG A 44 -15.65 -19.35 17.71
CA ARG A 44 -14.66 -19.53 18.76
C ARG A 44 -13.52 -18.53 18.55
N ASN A 45 -12.99 -18.01 19.66
CA ASN A 45 -11.77 -17.23 19.62
C ASN A 45 -10.67 -17.99 18.89
N ALA A 46 -10.12 -17.41 17.84
CA ALA A 46 -9.05 -18.02 17.05
C ALA A 46 -7.69 -17.54 17.59
N LEU A 47 -6.78 -18.50 17.84
CA LEU A 47 -5.35 -18.20 18.02
C LEU A 47 -4.67 -18.36 16.67
N ILE A 48 -4.11 -17.27 16.16
CA ILE A 48 -3.55 -17.21 14.80
C ILE A 48 -2.07 -16.82 14.90
N ILE A 49 -1.22 -17.57 14.21
CA ILE A 49 0.15 -17.12 13.93
C ILE A 49 0.07 -16.25 12.68
N GLY A 50 0.14 -14.94 12.87
CA GLY A 50 0.03 -13.97 11.78
C GLY A 50 1.35 -13.80 11.04
N HIS A 51 1.23 -13.55 9.72
CA HIS A 51 2.35 -13.21 8.87
C HIS A 51 2.16 -11.78 8.34
N GLY A 52 3.04 -10.88 8.74
CA GLY A 52 2.98 -9.51 8.24
C GLY A 52 1.91 -8.63 8.90
N THR A 53 1.66 -8.81 10.18
CA THR A 53 0.65 -8.04 10.93
C THR A 53 0.98 -6.55 11.01
N GLN A 54 2.20 -6.18 11.39
CA GLN A 54 2.65 -4.78 11.35
C GLN A 54 3.07 -4.36 9.94
N SER A 55 3.66 -5.28 9.17
CA SER A 55 4.08 -5.01 7.78
C SER A 55 4.09 -6.31 7.01
N THR A 56 3.33 -6.42 5.94
CA THR A 56 3.36 -7.61 5.07
C THR A 56 4.79 -8.09 4.81
N SER A 57 5.07 -9.33 5.18
CA SER A 57 6.39 -9.95 4.99
C SER A 57 6.73 -10.07 3.51
N ARG A 58 7.95 -9.72 3.14
CA ARG A 58 8.38 -9.61 1.74
C ARG A 58 9.89 -9.66 1.61
N TRP A 59 10.34 -10.01 0.43
CA TRP A 59 11.70 -9.76 0.00
C TRP A 59 11.72 -9.22 -1.43
N GLY A 60 12.81 -8.56 -1.80
CA GLY A 60 12.91 -8.00 -3.13
C GLY A 60 14.34 -7.61 -3.50
N VAL A 61 14.47 -7.32 -4.76
CA VAL A 61 15.70 -6.77 -5.37
C VAL A 61 15.31 -5.50 -6.11
N ARG A 62 16.08 -4.44 -5.90
CA ARG A 62 15.95 -3.19 -6.65
C ARG A 62 17.32 -2.70 -7.08
N GLY A 63 17.37 -1.99 -8.18
CA GLY A 63 18.61 -1.44 -8.66
C GLY A 63 18.42 -0.20 -9.53
N SER A 64 19.54 0.47 -9.73
CA SER A 64 19.62 1.60 -10.66
C SER A 64 20.96 1.56 -11.41
N GLU A 65 20.93 1.99 -12.67
CA GLU A 65 22.08 2.16 -13.54
C GLU A 65 22.10 3.60 -14.03
N ASP A 66 23.23 4.28 -13.90
CA ASP A 66 23.41 5.64 -14.42
C ASP A 66 23.67 5.56 -15.94
N LEU A 67 22.80 6.15 -16.73
CA LEU A 67 22.89 6.19 -18.20
C LEU A 67 23.59 7.44 -18.72
N GLY A 68 24.02 8.33 -17.80
CA GLY A 68 24.61 9.63 -18.14
C GLY A 68 23.57 10.73 -18.32
N GLY A 69 24.04 11.99 -18.32
CA GLY A 69 23.17 13.15 -18.50
C GLY A 69 22.06 13.32 -17.44
N GLY A 70 22.20 12.68 -16.28
CA GLY A 70 21.17 12.70 -15.22
C GLY A 70 20.04 11.70 -15.42
N LEU A 71 20.14 10.83 -16.46
CA LEU A 71 19.19 9.76 -16.72
C LEU A 71 19.64 8.46 -16.06
N LYS A 72 18.70 7.72 -15.46
CA LYS A 72 18.92 6.41 -14.84
C LYS A 72 17.91 5.40 -15.34
N ALA A 73 18.34 4.16 -15.57
CA ALA A 73 17.46 3.00 -15.59
C ALA A 73 17.21 2.54 -14.15
N VAL A 74 15.97 2.16 -13.83
CA VAL A 74 15.59 1.68 -12.49
C VAL A 74 14.76 0.42 -12.63
N PHE A 75 14.88 -0.50 -11.68
CA PHE A 75 14.01 -1.68 -11.60
C PHE A 75 13.70 -2.05 -10.15
N GLN A 76 12.60 -2.76 -9.97
CA GLN A 76 12.23 -3.36 -8.68
C GLN A 76 11.42 -4.65 -8.91
N LEU A 77 11.83 -5.70 -8.21
CA LEU A 77 11.11 -6.98 -8.12
C LEU A 77 10.87 -7.26 -6.64
N GLU A 78 9.60 -7.50 -6.24
CA GLU A 78 9.23 -7.73 -4.84
C GLU A 78 8.21 -8.87 -4.75
N ALA A 79 8.50 -9.86 -3.90
CA ALA A 79 7.65 -11.00 -3.60
C ALA A 79 7.14 -10.94 -2.16
N GLY A 80 5.91 -11.35 -1.92
CA GLY A 80 5.36 -11.57 -0.58
C GLY A 80 5.81 -12.91 -0.02
N ILE A 81 5.82 -13.01 1.31
CA ILE A 81 6.16 -14.22 2.06
C ILE A 81 5.10 -14.43 3.14
N ALA A 82 4.49 -15.61 3.17
CA ALA A 82 3.73 -16.11 4.30
C ALA A 82 4.69 -16.86 5.22
N ASN A 83 5.25 -16.19 6.21
CA ASN A 83 6.32 -16.77 7.03
C ASN A 83 5.82 -17.75 8.11
N ASP A 84 4.51 -17.87 8.29
CA ASP A 84 3.85 -18.89 9.10
C ASP A 84 3.84 -20.27 8.42
N THR A 85 3.72 -20.29 7.08
CA THR A 85 3.65 -21.52 6.27
C THR A 85 4.86 -21.72 5.36
N GLY A 86 5.65 -20.67 5.13
CA GLY A 86 6.74 -20.66 4.15
C GLY A 86 6.27 -20.50 2.69
N ALA A 87 4.98 -20.24 2.48
CA ALA A 87 4.43 -20.02 1.15
C ALA A 87 4.81 -18.62 0.61
N HIS A 88 4.64 -18.44 -0.68
CA HIS A 88 4.65 -17.15 -1.36
C HIS A 88 3.21 -16.80 -1.80
N ASP A 89 3.00 -15.56 -2.22
CA ASP A 89 1.75 -15.14 -2.88
C ASP A 89 1.49 -15.98 -4.14
N ALA A 90 0.24 -15.99 -4.63
CA ALA A 90 -0.17 -16.76 -5.82
C ALA A 90 0.71 -16.49 -7.05
N GLN A 91 1.17 -15.24 -7.22
CA GLN A 91 2.17 -14.86 -8.22
C GLN A 91 3.48 -14.50 -7.54
N PHE A 92 4.61 -14.99 -8.04
CA PHE A 92 5.90 -14.84 -7.35
C PHE A 92 6.28 -13.37 -7.09
N PHE A 93 6.19 -12.48 -8.09
CA PHE A 93 6.42 -11.05 -7.91
C PHE A 93 5.10 -10.26 -7.82
N GLN A 94 4.15 -10.76 -7.07
CA GLN A 94 2.81 -10.16 -6.94
C GLN A 94 2.84 -8.73 -6.41
N ARG A 95 3.85 -8.34 -5.63
CA ARG A 95 3.91 -7.04 -5.00
C ARG A 95 4.42 -5.95 -5.93
N THR A 96 5.55 -6.18 -6.59
CA THR A 96 6.13 -5.24 -7.55
C THR A 96 6.98 -5.99 -8.57
N ALA A 97 6.81 -5.67 -9.85
CA ALA A 97 7.63 -6.13 -10.96
C ALA A 97 7.68 -5.00 -12.00
N GLN A 98 8.67 -4.11 -11.88
CA GLN A 98 8.75 -2.88 -12.66
C GLN A 98 10.16 -2.61 -13.15
N VAL A 99 10.24 -2.01 -14.35
CA VAL A 99 11.44 -1.37 -14.90
C VAL A 99 11.06 0.02 -15.41
N GLY A 100 11.99 0.96 -15.42
CA GLY A 100 11.68 2.31 -15.86
C GLY A 100 12.88 3.22 -16.01
N LEU A 101 12.59 4.49 -16.30
CA LEU A 101 13.55 5.57 -16.43
C LEU A 101 13.27 6.66 -15.42
N GLN A 102 14.34 7.21 -14.84
CA GLN A 102 14.30 8.31 -13.89
C GLN A 102 15.22 9.43 -14.37
N GLY A 103 14.75 10.66 -14.29
CA GLY A 103 15.53 11.84 -14.71
C GLY A 103 14.97 13.13 -14.13
N GLY A 104 15.37 14.28 -14.68
CA GLY A 104 14.83 15.60 -14.28
C GLY A 104 13.32 15.74 -14.50
N PHE A 105 12.73 14.92 -15.35
CA PHE A 105 11.29 14.84 -15.62
C PHE A 105 10.52 14.03 -14.57
N GLY A 106 11.19 13.40 -13.62
CA GLY A 106 10.59 12.45 -12.68
C GLY A 106 10.91 11.00 -13.01
N THR A 107 9.98 10.09 -12.78
CA THR A 107 10.17 8.64 -12.99
C THR A 107 9.00 8.06 -13.77
N ILE A 108 9.28 7.35 -14.87
CA ILE A 108 8.30 6.56 -15.61
C ILE A 108 8.66 5.08 -15.41
N LYS A 109 7.68 4.24 -15.04
CA LYS A 109 7.86 2.80 -14.81
C LYS A 109 6.79 2.02 -15.56
N ILE A 110 7.11 0.81 -15.98
CA ILE A 110 6.19 -0.12 -16.65
C ILE A 110 6.22 -1.44 -15.89
N GLY A 111 5.05 -2.09 -15.77
CA GLY A 111 4.88 -3.39 -15.13
C GLY A 111 3.85 -3.37 -14.01
N ARG A 112 4.03 -4.20 -12.97
CA ARG A 112 3.13 -4.29 -11.82
C ARG A 112 3.65 -3.50 -10.63
N GLY A 113 2.80 -2.66 -10.02
CA GLY A 113 3.19 -1.89 -8.84
C GLY A 113 2.01 -1.23 -8.13
N TYR A 114 2.30 -0.57 -7.02
CA TYR A 114 1.31 0.16 -6.24
C TYR A 114 0.72 1.33 -7.01
N THR A 115 -0.60 1.50 -6.88
CA THR A 115 -1.31 2.65 -7.42
C THR A 115 -0.94 3.94 -6.68
N PRO A 116 -0.97 5.10 -7.34
CA PRO A 116 -0.86 6.42 -6.70
C PRO A 116 -1.86 6.60 -5.55
N ALA A 117 -3.13 6.20 -5.72
CA ALA A 117 -4.18 6.26 -4.70
C ALA A 117 -3.79 5.48 -3.44
N PHE A 118 -3.35 4.23 -3.59
CA PHE A 118 -2.89 3.44 -2.45
C PHE A 118 -1.75 4.12 -1.69
N ARG A 119 -0.76 4.63 -2.40
CA ARG A 119 0.38 5.33 -1.78
C ARG A 119 -0.06 6.61 -1.07
N MET A 120 -0.97 7.39 -1.68
CA MET A 120 -1.49 8.63 -1.11
C MET A 120 -2.34 8.36 0.12
N HIS A 121 -3.29 7.43 0.05
CA HIS A 121 -4.18 7.04 1.15
C HIS A 121 -3.39 6.61 2.41
N GLY A 122 -2.28 5.89 2.24
CA GLY A 122 -1.40 5.50 3.35
C GLY A 122 -0.70 6.65 4.06
N THR A 123 -0.66 7.86 3.49
CA THR A 123 0.03 9.00 4.11
C THR A 123 -0.70 9.53 5.35
N TRP A 124 -2.01 9.32 5.46
CA TRP A 124 -2.83 9.69 6.61
C TRP A 124 -3.31 8.49 7.45
N ASP A 125 -2.67 7.33 7.28
CA ASP A 125 -2.87 6.19 8.16
C ASP A 125 -1.86 6.21 9.33
N ALA A 126 -2.37 6.30 10.56
CA ALA A 126 -1.54 6.28 11.77
C ALA A 126 -0.85 4.92 11.98
N LEU A 127 -1.37 3.85 11.38
CA LEU A 127 -0.90 2.48 11.50
C LEU A 127 -0.07 2.04 10.28
N SER A 128 0.08 2.91 9.26
CA SER A 128 0.90 2.68 8.06
C SER A 128 0.55 1.39 7.33
N TYR A 129 -0.74 1.10 7.19
CA TYR A 129 -1.30 -0.12 6.59
C TYR A 129 -0.89 -1.42 7.29
N GLY A 130 -0.50 -1.32 8.55
CA GLY A 130 -0.21 -2.46 9.42
C GLY A 130 -1.10 -2.48 10.65
N LEU A 131 -0.97 -3.54 11.47
CA LEU A 131 -1.72 -3.73 12.70
C LEU A 131 -3.23 -3.83 12.47
N PHE A 132 -4.03 -4.00 13.51
CA PHE A 132 -5.48 -4.09 13.39
C PHE A 132 -6.10 -2.75 13.03
N ASN A 133 -7.14 -2.78 12.21
CA ASN A 133 -7.94 -1.61 11.83
C ASN A 133 -7.12 -0.43 11.27
N ASN A 134 -6.15 -0.75 10.42
CA ASN A 134 -5.53 0.23 9.55
C ASN A 134 -6.51 0.69 8.45
N LEU A 135 -6.16 1.72 7.67
CA LEU A 135 -7.05 2.26 6.64
C LEU A 135 -7.39 1.30 5.50
N LEU A 136 -6.72 0.16 5.35
CA LEU A 136 -7.15 -0.87 4.41
C LEU A 136 -8.50 -1.49 4.83
N THR A 137 -8.86 -1.45 6.11
CA THR A 137 -10.20 -1.84 6.58
C THR A 137 -11.29 -1.00 5.91
N ALA A 138 -11.00 0.26 5.61
CA ALA A 138 -11.92 1.21 5.00
C ALA A 138 -12.03 1.10 3.48
N THR A 139 -11.06 0.49 2.80
CA THR A 139 -11.00 0.47 1.33
C THR A 139 -11.67 -0.75 0.72
N VAL A 140 -11.99 -1.76 1.52
CA VAL A 140 -12.56 -3.03 1.05
C VAL A 140 -13.72 -3.41 1.95
N PRO A 141 -14.95 -3.49 1.43
CA PRO A 141 -16.04 -4.16 2.14
C PRO A 141 -15.65 -5.64 2.25
N ILE A 142 -15.40 -6.08 3.46
CA ILE A 142 -14.92 -7.43 3.73
C ILE A 142 -16.05 -8.46 3.57
N ALA A 143 -17.31 -8.01 3.52
CA ALA A 143 -18.51 -8.84 3.52
C ALA A 143 -18.68 -9.79 2.32
N ALA A 144 -17.91 -9.67 1.26
CA ALA A 144 -18.14 -10.45 0.04
C ALA A 144 -17.00 -11.40 -0.35
N GLY A 145 -16.06 -11.71 0.54
CA GLY A 145 -14.99 -12.69 0.26
C GLY A 145 -14.00 -12.27 -0.84
N GLY A 146 -14.05 -11.03 -1.29
CA GLY A 146 -13.20 -10.51 -2.33
C GLY A 146 -11.94 -9.86 -1.76
N ALA A 147 -10.79 -10.51 -1.93
CA ALA A 147 -9.53 -9.80 -1.83
C ALA A 147 -9.43 -8.84 -3.02
N ASP A 148 -9.82 -7.60 -2.85
CA ASP A 148 -9.68 -6.59 -3.89
C ASP A 148 -8.20 -6.23 -4.08
N THR A 149 -7.51 -7.04 -4.86
CA THR A 149 -6.12 -6.80 -5.23
C THR A 149 -5.97 -5.66 -6.25
N ALA A 150 -7.04 -5.30 -6.96
CA ALA A 150 -7.04 -4.22 -7.94
C ALA A 150 -6.83 -2.85 -7.29
N VAL A 151 -7.34 -2.65 -6.08
CA VAL A 151 -7.26 -1.39 -5.33
C VAL A 151 -5.84 -0.98 -4.93
N THR A 152 -4.95 -1.93 -4.76
CA THR A 152 -3.61 -1.64 -4.23
C THR A 152 -2.56 -1.57 -5.32
N ARG A 153 -2.75 -2.27 -6.43
CA ARG A 153 -1.76 -2.42 -7.51
C ARG A 153 -2.44 -2.62 -8.86
N PHE A 154 -1.85 -2.01 -9.87
CA PHE A 154 -2.14 -2.36 -11.25
C PHE A 154 -1.14 -3.38 -11.78
N SER A 155 -1.63 -4.37 -12.56
CA SER A 155 -0.85 -5.13 -13.52
C SER A 155 -0.86 -4.39 -14.86
N ASN A 156 0.08 -4.69 -15.77
CA ASN A 156 0.13 -4.13 -17.13
C ASN A 156 0.09 -2.60 -17.14
N GLY A 157 0.69 -2.02 -16.09
CA GLY A 157 0.56 -0.59 -15.80
C GLY A 157 1.74 0.23 -16.31
N ILE A 158 1.44 1.48 -16.65
CA ILE A 158 2.42 2.55 -16.85
C ILE A 158 2.22 3.54 -15.71
N TYR A 159 3.31 3.93 -15.05
CA TYR A 159 3.31 4.78 -13.86
C TYR A 159 4.19 6.00 -14.10
N TYR A 160 3.74 7.14 -13.63
CA TYR A 160 4.51 8.37 -13.60
C TYR A 160 4.56 8.94 -12.20
N ASP A 161 5.75 9.25 -11.71
CA ASP A 161 5.99 9.97 -10.47
C ASP A 161 6.72 11.29 -10.81
N SER A 162 6.09 12.45 -10.56
CA SER A 162 6.70 13.75 -10.85
C SER A 162 7.87 14.06 -9.91
N PRO A 163 8.76 14.98 -10.28
CA PRO A 163 9.61 15.68 -9.32
C PRO A 163 8.75 16.47 -8.32
N SER A 164 9.36 16.91 -7.22
CA SER A 164 8.70 17.83 -6.30
C SER A 164 8.85 19.28 -6.80
N PHE A 165 7.73 19.96 -6.96
CA PHE A 165 7.64 21.37 -7.35
C PHE A 165 7.20 22.20 -6.14
N GLY A 166 8.14 22.73 -5.38
CA GLY A 166 7.82 23.52 -4.18
C GLY A 166 7.06 22.71 -3.10
N GLY A 167 7.32 21.42 -3.00
CA GLY A 167 6.61 20.50 -2.09
C GLY A 167 5.42 19.78 -2.72
N ILE A 168 4.97 20.19 -3.91
CA ILE A 168 3.87 19.54 -4.64
C ILE A 168 4.43 18.38 -5.47
N THR A 169 3.76 17.23 -5.43
CA THR A 169 4.01 16.06 -6.29
C THR A 169 2.72 15.61 -6.94
N VAL A 170 2.82 15.15 -8.18
CA VAL A 170 1.73 14.53 -8.94
C VAL A 170 2.16 13.13 -9.33
N ASN A 171 1.31 12.13 -9.09
CA ASN A 171 1.57 10.77 -9.52
C ASN A 171 0.36 10.29 -10.32
N ALA A 172 0.61 9.51 -11.37
CA ALA A 172 -0.43 8.94 -12.21
C ALA A 172 -0.09 7.51 -12.60
N ALA A 173 -1.11 6.71 -12.84
CA ALA A 173 -0.96 5.37 -13.39
C ALA A 173 -2.11 5.05 -14.35
N TYR A 174 -1.80 4.23 -15.33
CA TYR A 174 -2.78 3.64 -16.24
C TYR A 174 -2.47 2.15 -16.40
N ALA A 175 -3.49 1.31 -16.34
CA ALA A 175 -3.42 -0.12 -16.61
C ALA A 175 -4.29 -0.47 -17.81
N SER A 176 -3.76 -1.25 -18.75
CA SER A 176 -4.56 -1.77 -19.85
C SER A 176 -5.28 -3.05 -19.44
N GLY A 177 -6.51 -3.24 -19.91
CA GLY A 177 -7.33 -4.40 -19.59
C GLY A 177 -6.78 -5.73 -20.15
N GLU A 178 -6.00 -5.71 -21.23
CA GLU A 178 -5.36 -6.88 -21.88
C GLU A 178 -6.26 -8.11 -22.07
N THR A 179 -7.59 -7.93 -22.16
CA THR A 179 -8.46 -9.05 -22.48
C THR A 179 -8.35 -9.41 -23.96
N THR A 180 -8.14 -10.70 -24.23
CA THR A 180 -8.18 -11.28 -25.58
C THR A 180 -9.45 -12.13 -25.78
N ASP A 181 -10.30 -12.23 -24.76
CA ASP A 181 -11.59 -12.92 -24.83
C ASP A 181 -12.61 -12.03 -25.53
N GLU A 182 -13.07 -12.46 -26.71
CA GLU A 182 -14.08 -11.73 -27.50
C GLU A 182 -15.45 -11.67 -26.80
N ALA A 183 -15.70 -12.51 -25.78
CA ALA A 183 -16.92 -12.48 -24.99
C ALA A 183 -16.90 -11.37 -23.91
N LEU A 184 -15.73 -10.79 -23.61
CA LEU A 184 -15.56 -9.71 -22.65
C LEU A 184 -15.44 -8.36 -23.36
N GLU A 185 -15.81 -7.30 -22.66
CA GLU A 185 -15.58 -5.95 -23.13
C GLU A 185 -14.08 -5.65 -23.17
N ARG A 186 -13.63 -4.89 -24.18
CA ARG A 186 -12.21 -4.51 -24.33
C ARG A 186 -11.66 -3.73 -23.15
N SER A 187 -12.50 -3.04 -22.41
CA SER A 187 -12.15 -2.23 -21.25
C SER A 187 -12.10 -3.04 -19.93
N ALA A 188 -12.43 -4.33 -19.97
CA ALA A 188 -12.34 -5.18 -18.78
C ALA A 188 -10.90 -5.21 -18.23
N GLY A 189 -10.74 -4.92 -16.94
CA GLY A 189 -9.45 -4.83 -16.27
C GLY A 189 -8.68 -3.52 -16.50
N GLU A 190 -9.23 -2.54 -17.23
CA GLU A 190 -8.65 -1.19 -17.32
C GLU A 190 -8.68 -0.47 -15.98
N GLY A 191 -7.71 0.41 -15.77
CA GLY A 191 -7.71 1.31 -14.62
C GLY A 191 -6.86 2.55 -14.86
N TRP A 192 -7.23 3.65 -14.25
CA TRP A 192 -6.40 4.84 -14.16
C TRP A 192 -6.50 5.47 -12.79
N ASP A 193 -5.45 6.16 -12.39
CA ASP A 193 -5.28 6.69 -11.05
C ASP A 193 -4.42 7.94 -11.09
N ILE A 194 -4.81 8.94 -10.33
CA ILE A 194 -4.06 10.17 -10.14
C ILE A 194 -4.05 10.55 -8.67
N SER A 195 -2.90 10.98 -8.17
CA SER A 195 -2.79 11.60 -6.85
C SER A 195 -1.99 12.88 -6.89
N ILE A 196 -2.39 13.83 -6.04
CA ILE A 196 -1.70 15.11 -5.84
C ILE A 196 -1.43 15.26 -4.35
N GLY A 197 -0.17 15.53 -3.99
CA GLY A 197 0.24 15.74 -2.61
C GLY A 197 1.08 17.00 -2.46
N TYR A 198 0.94 17.62 -1.30
CA TYR A 198 1.81 18.69 -0.83
C TYR A 198 2.50 18.30 0.47
N LYS A 199 3.80 18.52 0.54
CA LYS A 199 4.59 18.35 1.77
C LYS A 199 5.46 19.58 1.99
N GLY A 200 5.19 20.32 3.07
CA GLY A 200 5.93 21.53 3.45
C GLY A 200 6.10 21.62 4.96
N GLY A 201 7.36 21.58 5.44
CA GLY A 201 7.64 21.55 6.87
C GLY A 201 6.94 20.39 7.57
N PRO A 202 6.17 20.64 8.65
CA PRO A 202 5.46 19.61 9.39
C PRO A 202 4.13 19.16 8.72
N LEU A 203 3.64 19.92 7.73
CA LEU A 203 2.37 19.66 7.07
C LEU A 203 2.55 18.73 5.87
N HIS A 204 1.67 17.74 5.73
CA HIS A 204 1.39 17.05 4.47
C HIS A 204 -0.12 16.99 4.26
N ILE A 205 -0.55 17.17 3.03
CA ILE A 205 -1.95 17.04 2.60
C ILE A 205 -1.96 16.51 1.18
N GLY A 206 -2.98 15.75 0.82
CA GLY A 206 -3.13 15.26 -0.54
C GLY A 206 -4.47 14.60 -0.78
N GLY A 207 -4.70 14.26 -2.04
CA GLY A 207 -5.89 13.56 -2.46
C GLY A 207 -5.60 12.70 -3.68
N TYR A 208 -6.53 11.83 -3.98
CA TYR A 208 -6.47 10.92 -5.14
C TYR A 208 -7.86 10.72 -5.74
N TYR A 209 -7.86 10.33 -7.01
CA TYR A 209 -9.00 9.74 -7.69
C TYR A 209 -8.51 8.53 -8.49
N GLU A 210 -9.24 7.43 -8.40
CA GLU A 210 -8.96 6.16 -9.08
C GLU A 210 -10.25 5.63 -9.68
N GLN A 211 -10.16 5.15 -10.92
CA GLN A 211 -11.24 4.43 -11.60
C GLN A 211 -10.68 3.10 -12.11
N THR A 212 -11.37 2.02 -11.84
CA THR A 212 -10.99 0.67 -12.27
C THR A 212 -12.18 -0.08 -12.81
N LYS A 213 -11.95 -1.03 -13.72
CA LYS A 213 -12.97 -1.94 -14.22
C LYS A 213 -12.58 -3.37 -13.87
N ASP A 214 -13.57 -4.16 -13.47
CA ASP A 214 -13.37 -5.57 -13.17
C ASP A 214 -13.30 -6.43 -14.46
N ALA A 215 -13.27 -7.77 -14.30
CA ALA A 215 -13.18 -8.71 -15.43
C ALA A 215 -14.41 -8.70 -16.35
N VAL A 216 -15.53 -8.14 -15.92
CA VAL A 216 -16.78 -7.99 -16.70
C VAL A 216 -17.12 -6.52 -16.98
N ALA A 217 -16.13 -5.64 -16.79
CA ALA A 217 -16.16 -4.20 -17.05
C ALA A 217 -17.11 -3.39 -16.15
N ASN A 218 -17.51 -3.91 -14.98
CA ASN A 218 -18.14 -3.08 -13.96
C ASN A 218 -17.13 -2.07 -13.44
N GLU A 219 -17.58 -0.83 -13.33
CA GLU A 219 -16.72 0.27 -12.93
C GLU A 219 -16.71 0.46 -11.41
N THR A 220 -15.53 0.71 -10.87
CA THR A 220 -15.35 1.14 -9.48
C THR A 220 -14.63 2.47 -9.47
N GLU A 221 -15.23 3.46 -8.84
CA GLU A 221 -14.63 4.77 -8.59
C GLU A 221 -14.22 4.91 -7.12
N ARG A 222 -13.10 5.60 -6.90
CA ARG A 222 -12.60 5.92 -5.57
C ARG A 222 -12.02 7.30 -5.54
N PHE A 223 -12.31 8.02 -4.49
CA PHE A 223 -11.57 9.23 -4.18
C PHE A 223 -11.23 9.30 -2.71
N GLY A 224 -10.22 10.10 -2.38
CA GLY A 224 -9.89 10.37 -0.99
C GLY A 224 -9.11 11.67 -0.87
N ILE A 225 -9.26 12.27 0.31
CA ILE A 225 -8.52 13.45 0.72
C ILE A 225 -8.10 13.27 2.18
N GLY A 226 -6.87 13.67 2.50
CA GLY A 226 -6.39 13.58 3.87
C GLY A 226 -5.03 14.22 4.03
N GLY A 227 -4.53 14.13 5.25
CA GLY A 227 -3.22 14.69 5.56
C GLY A 227 -2.85 14.54 7.02
N GLY A 228 -1.79 15.23 7.41
CA GLY A 228 -1.35 15.22 8.79
C GLY A 228 -0.38 16.33 9.09
N TYR A 229 -0.17 16.52 10.39
CA TYR A 229 0.73 17.51 10.94
C TYR A 229 1.62 16.88 11.99
N ASP A 230 2.94 17.10 11.88
CA ASP A 230 3.94 16.61 12.82
C ASP A 230 4.28 17.73 13.83
N PHE A 231 3.85 17.56 15.07
CA PHE A 231 4.13 18.47 16.19
C PHE A 231 5.47 18.17 16.88
N GLY A 232 6.27 17.24 16.34
CA GLY A 232 7.54 16.78 16.91
C GLY A 232 7.39 15.65 17.93
N ALA A 233 6.66 15.87 19.02
CA ALA A 233 6.38 14.83 20.02
C ALA A 233 5.29 13.85 19.56
N PHE A 234 4.33 14.33 18.79
CA PHE A 234 3.26 13.53 18.21
C PHE A 234 2.94 13.99 16.78
N ARG A 235 2.44 13.08 15.96
CA ARG A 235 1.88 13.33 14.64
C ARG A 235 0.38 13.06 14.67
N LEU A 236 -0.42 13.97 14.15
CA LEU A 236 -1.85 13.79 13.93
C LEU A 236 -2.09 13.58 12.44
N VAL A 237 -3.00 12.68 12.10
CA VAL A 237 -3.45 12.42 10.73
C VAL A 237 -4.97 12.31 10.70
N ALA A 238 -5.57 12.74 9.58
CA ALA A 238 -6.99 12.57 9.33
C ALA A 238 -7.24 12.46 7.83
N GLY A 239 -8.31 11.78 7.46
CA GLY A 239 -8.70 11.66 6.06
C GLY A 239 -10.12 11.15 5.88
N TYR A 240 -10.59 11.31 4.65
CA TYR A 240 -11.86 10.82 4.18
C TYR A 240 -11.66 10.12 2.84
N SER A 241 -12.36 9.03 2.61
CA SER A 241 -12.35 8.29 1.35
C SER A 241 -13.72 7.71 1.04
N GLU A 242 -14.04 7.60 -0.24
CA GLU A 242 -15.24 6.93 -0.75
C GLU A 242 -14.87 5.93 -1.82
N ARG A 243 -15.72 4.90 -1.95
CA ARG A 243 -15.73 3.92 -3.03
C ARG A 243 -17.16 3.74 -3.49
N GLU A 244 -17.37 3.78 -4.79
CA GLU A 244 -18.63 3.47 -5.46
C GLU A 244 -18.37 2.46 -6.58
N GLU A 245 -19.25 1.48 -6.75
CA GLU A 245 -19.13 0.42 -7.75
C GLU A 245 -20.46 0.24 -8.45
N ASP A 246 -20.45 0.14 -9.78
CA ASP A 246 -21.65 -0.06 -10.59
C ASP A 246 -22.47 -1.26 -10.14
N GLY A 247 -23.77 -1.01 -9.85
CA GLY A 247 -24.71 -2.04 -9.40
C GLY A 247 -24.50 -2.50 -7.97
N PHE A 248 -23.56 -1.91 -7.27
CA PHE A 248 -23.25 -2.11 -5.85
C PHE A 248 -23.23 -0.77 -5.13
N ASP A 249 -22.92 -0.85 -3.92
CA ASP A 249 -23.12 0.11 -2.89
C ASP A 249 -21.99 1.12 -2.74
N LYS A 250 -22.33 2.28 -2.22
CA LYS A 250 -21.38 3.30 -1.84
C LYS A 250 -20.88 3.04 -0.43
N TYR A 251 -19.55 2.99 -0.29
CA TYR A 251 -18.85 2.87 0.98
C TYR A 251 -18.04 4.12 1.26
N SER A 252 -18.04 4.56 2.51
CA SER A 252 -17.25 5.71 2.94
C SER A 252 -16.42 5.40 4.18
N ALA A 253 -15.35 6.16 4.39
CA ALA A 253 -14.55 6.09 5.60
C ALA A 253 -14.03 7.47 6.00
N ALA A 254 -14.34 7.88 7.22
CA ALA A 254 -13.74 9.03 7.87
C ALA A 254 -12.82 8.58 8.99
N SER A 255 -11.57 9.04 8.99
CA SER A 255 -10.57 8.59 9.94
C SER A 255 -9.86 9.74 10.63
N ILE A 256 -9.48 9.50 11.88
CA ILE A 256 -8.55 10.33 12.64
C ILE A 256 -7.63 9.42 13.43
N GLY A 257 -6.34 9.73 13.44
CA GLY A 257 -5.36 8.94 14.16
C GLY A 257 -4.11 9.72 14.50
N GLY A 258 -3.24 9.11 15.29
CA GLY A 258 -1.99 9.75 15.67
C GLY A 258 -0.93 8.77 16.13
N VAL A 259 0.29 9.26 16.10
CA VAL A 259 1.48 8.57 16.59
C VAL A 259 2.18 9.46 17.60
N MET A 260 2.35 8.96 18.81
CA MET A 260 3.03 9.68 19.90
C MET A 260 4.29 8.94 20.32
N LYS A 261 5.40 9.64 20.44
CA LYS A 261 6.63 9.10 21.01
C LYS A 261 6.48 8.87 22.51
N LEU A 262 6.85 7.69 22.98
CA LEU A 262 6.84 7.32 24.40
C LEU A 262 8.16 6.62 24.76
N GLY A 263 9.05 7.36 25.40
CA GLY A 263 10.40 6.87 25.66
C GLY A 263 11.14 6.54 24.36
N THR A 264 11.61 5.30 24.24
CA THR A 264 12.25 4.78 23.02
C THR A 264 11.24 4.27 21.98
N GLY A 265 10.00 4.00 22.40
CA GLY A 265 8.94 3.47 21.55
C GLY A 265 7.92 4.51 21.09
N SER A 266 6.81 4.05 20.53
CA SER A 266 5.70 4.89 20.09
C SER A 266 4.35 4.22 20.32
N ILE A 267 3.37 5.04 20.67
CA ILE A 267 1.95 4.66 20.70
C ILE A 267 1.31 5.13 19.39
N HIS A 268 0.53 4.25 18.78
CA HIS A 268 -0.27 4.50 17.60
C HIS A 268 -1.73 4.30 17.95
N ALA A 269 -2.60 5.23 17.60
CA ALA A 269 -4.03 5.11 17.80
C ALA A 269 -4.80 5.65 16.60
N GLN A 270 -5.93 5.03 16.27
CA GLN A 270 -6.77 5.42 15.15
C GLN A 270 -8.23 5.06 15.41
N VAL A 271 -9.13 5.92 14.95
CA VAL A 271 -10.56 5.67 14.86
C VAL A 271 -10.99 5.86 13.41
N ILE A 272 -11.84 4.97 12.91
CA ILE A 272 -12.42 5.04 11.58
C ILE A 272 -13.92 4.87 11.72
N ARG A 273 -14.71 5.80 11.19
CA ARG A 273 -16.14 5.58 10.93
C ARG A 273 -16.27 5.04 9.52
N LEU A 274 -16.88 3.88 9.39
CA LEU A 274 -17.12 3.16 8.16
C LEU A 274 -18.60 3.30 7.82
N GLY A 275 -18.92 3.79 6.63
CA GLY A 275 -20.29 3.96 6.14
C GLY A 275 -20.59 2.97 5.03
N ASN A 276 -21.81 2.47 5.00
CA ASN A 276 -22.38 1.64 3.96
C ASN A 276 -23.77 2.16 3.62
N ASP A 277 -23.89 2.93 2.53
CA ASP A 277 -25.14 3.64 2.17
C ASP A 277 -26.24 2.72 1.61
N ASN A 278 -26.00 1.40 1.56
CA ASN A 278 -26.85 0.43 0.87
C ASN A 278 -27.92 -0.20 1.73
N LEU A 279 -27.61 -0.30 3.00
CA LEU A 279 -28.51 -0.88 3.99
C LEU A 279 -28.64 0.08 5.16
N PRO A 280 -29.85 0.27 5.70
CA PRO A 280 -29.99 1.01 6.94
C PRO A 280 -29.26 0.29 8.08
N ASP A 281 -28.68 1.04 8.99
CA ASP A 281 -27.97 0.53 10.17
C ASP A 281 -26.82 -0.45 9.81
N ALA A 282 -26.14 -0.21 8.68
CA ALA A 282 -25.05 -1.07 8.17
C ALA A 282 -23.65 -0.43 8.34
N ASP A 283 -23.55 0.62 9.09
CA ASP A 283 -22.29 1.30 9.40
C ASP A 283 -21.46 0.56 10.46
N ALA A 284 -20.20 0.99 10.65
CA ALA A 284 -19.38 0.52 11.74
C ALA A 284 -18.41 1.59 12.26
N THR A 285 -17.91 1.38 13.46
CA THR A 285 -16.79 2.16 14.03
C THR A 285 -15.65 1.23 14.38
N ALA A 286 -14.51 1.45 13.73
CA ALA A 286 -13.29 0.72 14.00
C ALA A 286 -12.34 1.54 14.88
N PHE A 287 -11.72 0.89 15.87
CA PHE A 287 -10.73 1.47 16.76
C PHE A 287 -9.48 0.61 16.76
N ALA A 288 -8.32 1.26 16.82
CA ALA A 288 -7.02 0.61 16.93
C ALA A 288 -6.13 1.31 17.96
N LEU A 289 -5.34 0.52 18.68
CA LEU A 289 -4.29 0.98 19.59
C LEU A 289 -3.10 0.04 19.48
N ALA A 290 -1.91 0.60 19.36
CA ALA A 290 -0.69 -0.21 19.34
C ALA A 290 0.47 0.49 20.04
N TYR A 291 1.37 -0.31 20.57
CA TYR A 291 2.68 0.12 21.07
C TYR A 291 3.77 -0.59 20.27
N VAL A 292 4.71 0.19 19.75
CA VAL A 292 5.87 -0.30 19.00
C VAL A 292 7.14 0.03 19.76
N HIS A 293 7.92 -0.99 20.11
CA HIS A 293 9.17 -0.85 20.87
C HIS A 293 10.38 -1.26 20.01
N PRO A 294 11.26 -0.31 19.63
CA PRO A 294 12.44 -0.63 18.85
C PRO A 294 13.50 -1.33 19.70
N LEU A 295 13.96 -2.50 19.27
CA LEU A 295 15.13 -3.18 19.81
C LEU A 295 16.41 -2.71 19.10
N SER A 296 16.29 -2.31 17.84
CA SER A 296 17.36 -1.76 17.01
C SER A 296 16.76 -0.89 15.90
N LYS A 297 17.61 -0.34 15.02
CA LYS A 297 17.15 0.36 13.80
C LYS A 297 16.37 -0.54 12.83
N ARG A 298 16.52 -1.85 12.92
CA ARG A 298 15.94 -2.84 12.01
C ARG A 298 14.94 -3.79 12.66
N THR A 299 14.89 -3.85 13.99
CA THR A 299 14.07 -4.82 14.72
C THR A 299 13.22 -4.10 15.76
N ASN A 300 11.94 -4.40 15.79
CA ASN A 300 11.03 -3.94 16.83
C ASN A 300 10.11 -5.06 17.31
N LEU A 301 9.67 -4.92 18.55
CA LEU A 301 8.52 -5.66 19.10
C LEU A 301 7.29 -4.75 19.01
N TYR A 302 6.12 -5.35 18.95
CA TYR A 302 4.86 -4.60 19.02
C TYR A 302 3.79 -5.38 19.76
N ALA A 303 2.86 -4.63 20.37
CA ALA A 303 1.61 -5.14 20.88
C ALA A 303 0.49 -4.27 20.29
N HIS A 304 -0.64 -4.87 19.93
CA HIS A 304 -1.74 -4.15 19.30
C HIS A 304 -3.09 -4.72 19.71
N PHE A 305 -4.07 -3.85 19.69
CA PHE A 305 -5.47 -4.15 19.92
C PHE A 305 -6.30 -3.45 18.84
N GLY A 306 -7.36 -4.10 18.40
CA GLY A 306 -8.35 -3.53 17.49
C GLY A 306 -9.74 -4.03 17.81
N THR A 307 -10.76 -3.22 17.50
CA THR A 307 -12.15 -3.64 17.51
C THR A 307 -12.91 -2.92 16.41
N THR A 308 -13.78 -3.64 15.72
CA THR A 308 -14.77 -3.09 14.78
C THR A 308 -16.14 -3.36 15.39
N ARG A 309 -16.87 -2.30 15.69
CA ARG A 309 -18.24 -2.34 16.20
C ARG A 309 -19.18 -2.06 15.05
N ASN A 310 -19.96 -3.06 14.70
CA ASN A 310 -20.95 -3.00 13.65
C ASN A 310 -22.29 -2.50 14.21
N ASP A 311 -23.00 -1.67 13.44
CA ASP A 311 -24.41 -1.41 13.65
C ASP A 311 -25.20 -2.69 13.23
N ASP A 312 -26.50 -2.79 13.50
CA ASP A 312 -27.29 -4.06 13.44
C ASP A 312 -27.16 -4.85 12.14
N ASN A 313 -26.99 -4.17 11.00
CA ASN A 313 -26.80 -4.78 9.68
C ASN A 313 -25.35 -4.69 9.18
N GLY A 314 -24.45 -4.10 9.95
CA GLY A 314 -23.05 -3.95 9.59
C GLY A 314 -22.32 -5.30 9.52
N THR A 315 -21.44 -5.45 8.54
CA THR A 315 -20.64 -6.67 8.33
C THR A 315 -19.15 -6.36 8.19
N PHE A 316 -18.72 -5.20 8.63
CA PHE A 316 -17.31 -4.82 8.56
C PHE A 316 -16.47 -5.71 9.45
N GLY A 317 -15.37 -6.20 8.90
CA GLY A 317 -14.39 -6.98 9.63
C GLY A 317 -13.24 -6.13 10.14
N MET A 318 -12.11 -6.78 10.36
CA MET A 318 -10.86 -6.19 10.80
C MET A 318 -9.71 -6.66 9.90
N ARG A 319 -8.74 -5.79 9.64
CA ARG A 319 -7.56 -6.14 8.82
C ARG A 319 -6.26 -5.83 9.53
N THR A 320 -5.25 -6.65 9.21
CA THR A 320 -3.83 -6.36 9.46
C THR A 320 -3.13 -5.95 8.17
N GLY A 321 -1.82 -5.89 8.16
CA GLY A 321 -1.04 -5.68 6.94
C GLY A 321 -1.21 -6.78 5.88
N ALA A 322 -1.49 -8.01 6.30
CA ALA A 322 -1.57 -9.17 5.42
C ALA A 322 -2.88 -9.96 5.52
N GLU A 323 -3.60 -9.88 6.63
CA GLU A 323 -4.72 -10.76 6.95
C GLU A 323 -6.03 -9.97 7.11
N SER A 324 -7.15 -10.64 6.83
CA SER A 324 -8.50 -10.10 6.99
C SER A 324 -9.33 -11.03 7.85
N PHE A 325 -10.12 -10.46 8.76
CA PHE A 325 -10.97 -11.16 9.71
C PHE A 325 -12.40 -10.63 9.54
N LEU A 326 -13.30 -11.47 9.07
CA LEU A 326 -14.70 -11.10 8.81
C LEU A 326 -15.52 -11.21 10.08
N ALA A 327 -16.55 -10.37 10.23
CA ALA A 327 -17.62 -10.58 11.19
C ALA A 327 -18.37 -11.88 10.82
N ASP A 328 -18.73 -12.70 11.79
CA ASP A 328 -19.39 -13.98 11.55
C ASP A 328 -20.89 -13.86 11.25
N ALA A 329 -21.50 -12.72 11.56
CA ALA A 329 -22.87 -12.37 11.23
C ALA A 329 -23.04 -10.84 11.17
N PRO A 330 -24.11 -10.33 10.50
CA PRO A 330 -24.47 -8.92 10.60
C PRO A 330 -24.66 -8.48 12.06
N GLY A 331 -24.17 -7.29 12.40
CA GLY A 331 -24.20 -6.76 13.77
C GLY A 331 -23.14 -7.32 14.73
N SER A 332 -22.38 -8.35 14.31
CA SER A 332 -21.33 -8.93 15.16
C SER A 332 -20.10 -8.02 15.22
N ASP A 333 -19.62 -7.78 16.42
CA ASP A 333 -18.37 -7.07 16.68
C ASP A 333 -17.16 -7.98 16.45
N VAL A 334 -16.12 -7.46 15.81
CA VAL A 334 -14.83 -8.13 15.69
C VAL A 334 -13.83 -7.50 16.65
N LYS A 335 -13.07 -8.31 17.38
CA LYS A 335 -12.05 -7.84 18.32
C LYS A 335 -10.77 -8.66 18.17
N GLY A 336 -9.63 -8.02 18.40
CA GLY A 336 -8.35 -8.70 18.35
C GLY A 336 -7.31 -8.08 19.24
N PHE A 337 -6.45 -8.93 19.76
CA PHE A 337 -5.24 -8.55 20.47
C PHE A 337 -4.08 -9.40 19.96
N GLY A 338 -2.91 -8.79 19.80
CA GLY A 338 -1.72 -9.51 19.34
C GLY A 338 -0.43 -8.88 19.80
N VAL A 339 0.61 -9.70 19.72
CA VAL A 339 2.00 -9.31 19.95
C VAL A 339 2.87 -9.87 18.84
N GLY A 340 3.92 -9.17 18.47
CA GLY A 340 4.76 -9.63 17.37
C GLY A 340 6.14 -9.01 17.34
N ILE A 341 6.92 -9.49 16.39
CA ILE A 341 8.28 -9.03 16.08
C ILE A 341 8.40 -8.76 14.58
N ARG A 342 9.01 -7.65 14.24
CA ARG A 342 9.31 -7.26 12.88
C ARG A 342 10.79 -6.99 12.71
N HIS A 343 11.37 -7.57 11.65
CA HIS A 343 12.77 -7.36 11.27
C HIS A 343 12.87 -6.91 9.81
N VAL A 344 13.73 -5.91 9.56
CA VAL A 344 14.04 -5.38 8.23
C VAL A 344 15.50 -5.69 7.90
N PHE A 345 15.80 -6.22 6.72
CA PHE A 345 17.15 -6.53 6.28
C PHE A 345 17.49 -5.91 4.92
#